data_4a9ba78dcf30155d628b0b98aa0f9347
#
_entry.id   4a9ba78dcf30155d628b0b98aa0f9347
#
_cell.length_a   1.000
_cell.length_b   1.000
_cell.length_c   1.000
_cell.angle_alpha   90.00
_cell.angle_beta   90.00
_cell.angle_gamma   90.00
#
_symmetry.space_group_name_H-M   'P 1'
#
loop_
_entity.id
_entity.type
_entity.pdbx_description
1 polymer ?
#
loop_
_entity_poly.entity_id
_entity_poly.type
_entity_poly.pdbx_seq_one_letter_code
_entity_poly.pdbx_strand_id
1 'polypeptide(L)'
;MPKSQYVYSVVTNYLKENPQLTLEQFKNSVFDRHSYGKTGQYACWKTYKEVMDLHYNGKGAYRFYVSKIAKEIETNKDKVIKLLDEEICLSNNWGKDNIKLFINDMKSKGVRTK
;
A
#
# COMPACT_ATOMS: atom_id res chain seq x y z
N MET A 1 15.41 8.45 -1.90
CA MET A 1 14.37 7.73 -1.14
C MET A 1 13.99 6.45 -1.88
N PRO A 2 13.94 5.30 -1.23
CA PRO A 2 13.45 4.09 -1.87
C PRO A 2 12.03 4.26 -2.40
N LYS A 3 11.73 3.58 -3.52
CA LYS A 3 10.44 3.73 -4.20
C LYS A 3 9.25 3.38 -3.29
N SER A 4 9.39 2.33 -2.50
CA SER A 4 8.32 1.92 -1.58
C SER A 4 8.04 2.96 -0.51
N GLN A 5 9.07 3.61 0.02
CA GLN A 5 8.91 4.68 1.00
C GLN A 5 8.27 5.93 0.38
N TYR A 6 8.60 6.20 -0.88
CA TYR A 6 7.98 7.30 -1.62
C TYR A 6 6.47 7.08 -1.75
N VAL A 7 6.06 5.89 -2.18
CA VAL A 7 4.63 5.54 -2.30
C VAL A 7 3.94 5.66 -0.94
N TYR A 8 4.56 5.15 0.10
CA TYR A 8 4.03 5.24 1.47
C TYR A 8 3.83 6.70 1.88
N SER A 9 4.81 7.57 1.59
CA SER A 9 4.70 9.00 1.89
C SER A 9 3.53 9.66 1.18
N VAL A 10 3.38 9.40 -0.12
CA VAL A 10 2.30 9.99 -0.92
C VAL A 10 0.94 9.57 -0.36
N VAL A 11 0.78 8.27 -0.09
CA VAL A 11 -0.48 7.74 0.43
C VAL A 11 -0.79 8.29 1.82
N THR A 12 0.18 8.28 2.72
CA THR A 12 -0.05 8.75 4.10
C THR A 12 -0.31 10.25 4.14
N ASN A 13 0.34 11.04 3.29
CA ASN A 13 0.06 12.48 3.21
C ASN A 13 -1.36 12.74 2.73
N TYR A 14 -1.82 11.99 1.74
CA TYR A 14 -3.20 12.10 1.28
C TYR A 14 -4.19 11.76 2.39
N LEU A 15 -3.91 10.71 3.17
CA LEU A 15 -4.80 10.30 4.26
C LEU A 15 -4.81 11.30 5.42
N LYS A 16 -3.72 12.03 5.65
CA LYS A 16 -3.71 13.12 6.63
C LYS A 16 -4.67 14.23 6.25
N GLU A 17 -4.81 14.48 4.95
CA GLU A 17 -5.73 15.49 4.43
C GLU A 17 -7.16 14.94 4.31
N ASN A 18 -7.33 13.62 4.35
CA ASN A 18 -8.62 12.94 4.19
C ASN A 18 -8.79 11.85 5.25
N PRO A 19 -8.93 12.23 6.54
CA PRO A 19 -8.86 11.25 7.64
C PRO A 19 -10.07 10.33 7.76
N GLN A 20 -11.17 10.62 7.05
CA GLN A 20 -12.38 9.82 7.10
C GLN A 20 -12.55 8.90 5.88
N LEU A 21 -11.46 8.63 5.18
CA LEU A 21 -11.50 7.85 3.95
C LEU A 21 -11.78 6.37 4.23
N THR A 22 -12.81 5.81 3.57
CA THR A 22 -13.10 4.38 3.62
C THR A 22 -12.24 3.63 2.60
N LEU A 23 -12.19 2.30 2.71
CA LEU A 23 -11.46 1.47 1.74
C LEU A 23 -12.02 1.66 0.33
N GLU A 24 -13.34 1.73 0.19
CA GLU A 24 -13.98 1.93 -1.11
C GLU A 24 -13.58 3.28 -1.71
N GLN A 25 -13.58 4.33 -0.89
CA GLN A 25 -13.14 5.66 -1.33
C GLN A 25 -11.66 5.66 -1.68
N PHE A 26 -10.84 4.92 -0.93
CA PHE A 26 -9.41 4.79 -1.21
C PHE A 26 -9.18 4.19 -2.59
N LYS A 27 -9.89 3.10 -2.92
CA LYS A 27 -9.78 2.46 -4.22
C LYS A 27 -10.10 3.43 -5.37
N ASN A 28 -11.10 4.27 -5.18
CA ASN A 28 -11.56 5.20 -6.22
C ASN A 28 -10.72 6.47 -6.29
N SER A 29 -10.27 6.98 -5.14
CA SER A 29 -9.59 8.29 -5.06
C SER A 29 -8.08 8.19 -5.14
N VAL A 30 -7.50 7.09 -4.68
CA VAL A 30 -6.04 6.88 -4.70
C VAL A 30 -5.69 5.83 -5.73
N PHE A 31 -5.85 4.54 -5.40
CA PHE A 31 -5.66 3.49 -6.41
C PHE A 31 -6.20 2.15 -5.95
N ASP A 32 -6.63 1.35 -6.92
CA ASP A 32 -6.98 -0.04 -6.71
C ASP A 32 -5.71 -0.87 -6.62
N ARG A 33 -5.76 -1.98 -5.89
CA ARG A 33 -4.58 -2.84 -5.65
C ARG A 33 -3.95 -3.40 -6.93
N HIS A 34 -4.69 -3.50 -8.02
CA HIS A 34 -4.22 -4.08 -9.28
C HIS A 34 -3.87 -3.04 -10.34
N SER A 35 -3.85 -1.75 -9.98
CA SER A 35 -3.69 -0.66 -10.95
C SER A 35 -2.33 -0.63 -11.66
N TYR A 36 -1.27 -1.08 -11.01
CA TYR A 36 0.09 -0.89 -11.52
C TYR A 36 0.84 -2.19 -11.73
N GLY A 37 0.17 -3.32 -11.63
CA GLY A 37 0.79 -4.62 -11.89
C GLY A 37 0.74 -4.94 -13.38
N LYS A 38 1.86 -5.38 -13.97
CA LYS A 38 1.93 -5.69 -15.40
C LYS A 38 1.00 -6.81 -15.84
N THR A 39 0.74 -7.76 -14.95
CA THR A 39 -0.04 -8.95 -15.27
C THR A 39 -1.20 -9.17 -14.32
N GLY A 40 -1.46 -8.21 -13.43
CA GLY A 40 -2.44 -8.38 -12.38
C GLY A 40 -2.06 -9.39 -11.30
N GLN A 41 -0.85 -9.95 -11.37
CA GLN A 41 -0.37 -10.95 -10.40
C GLN A 41 0.06 -10.34 -9.08
N TYR A 42 0.43 -9.06 -9.07
CA TYR A 42 0.96 -8.41 -7.88
C TYR A 42 0.05 -7.29 -7.43
N ALA A 43 -0.54 -7.47 -6.26
CA ALA A 43 -1.32 -6.40 -5.64
C ALA A 43 -0.37 -5.33 -5.10
N CYS A 44 -0.72 -4.06 -5.29
CA CYS A 44 0.06 -2.94 -4.77
C CYS A 44 -0.22 -2.69 -3.29
N TRP A 45 -1.30 -3.23 -2.78
CA TRP A 45 -1.64 -3.24 -1.35
C TRP A 45 -2.55 -4.43 -1.06
N LYS A 46 -2.57 -4.83 0.20
CA LYS A 46 -3.50 -5.82 0.72
C LYS A 46 -4.01 -5.34 2.06
N THR A 47 -5.17 -5.84 2.49
CA THR A 47 -5.64 -5.55 3.84
C THR A 47 -4.69 -6.21 4.86
N TYR A 48 -4.62 -5.63 6.05
CA TYR A 48 -3.79 -6.18 7.13
C TYR A 48 -4.14 -7.65 7.40
N LYS A 49 -5.44 -7.97 7.39
CA LYS A 49 -5.90 -9.34 7.58
C LYS A 49 -5.37 -10.28 6.49
N GLU A 50 -5.41 -9.85 5.24
CA GLU A 50 -4.86 -10.63 4.12
C GLU A 50 -3.36 -10.86 4.27
N VAL A 51 -2.63 -9.83 4.72
CA VAL A 51 -1.19 -9.94 4.95
C VAL A 51 -0.88 -10.93 6.07
N MET A 52 -1.65 -10.89 7.15
CA MET A 52 -1.48 -11.84 8.26
C MET A 52 -1.77 -13.26 7.81
N ASP A 53 -2.78 -13.47 6.98
CA ASP A 53 -3.08 -14.79 6.41
C ASP A 53 -1.90 -15.29 5.57
N LEU A 54 -1.31 -14.42 4.74
CA LEU A 54 -0.10 -14.76 3.97
C LEU A 54 1.05 -15.15 4.89
N HIS A 55 1.22 -14.41 5.97
CA HIS A 55 2.30 -14.67 6.93
C HIS A 55 2.16 -16.05 7.55
N TYR A 56 0.97 -16.38 8.07
CA TYR A 56 0.73 -17.65 8.73
C TYR A 56 0.79 -18.83 7.76
N ASN A 57 0.57 -18.59 6.47
CA ASN A 57 0.68 -19.61 5.42
C ASN A 57 2.06 -19.64 4.74
N GLY A 58 3.00 -18.80 5.19
CA GLY A 58 4.35 -18.75 4.65
C GLY A 58 4.44 -18.27 3.20
N LYS A 59 3.53 -17.40 2.77
CA LYS A 59 3.39 -17.01 1.35
C LYS A 59 3.78 -15.59 1.00
N GLY A 60 4.88 -15.08 1.56
CA GLY A 60 5.46 -13.84 1.08
C GLY A 60 4.88 -12.55 1.65
N ALA A 61 4.42 -12.59 2.89
CA ALA A 61 3.92 -11.41 3.59
C ALA A 61 4.94 -10.27 3.66
N TYR A 62 6.24 -10.58 3.60
CA TYR A 62 7.31 -9.58 3.67
C TYR A 62 7.24 -8.53 2.56
N ARG A 63 6.49 -8.78 1.50
CA ARG A 63 6.31 -7.84 0.39
C ARG A 63 5.36 -6.68 0.71
N PHE A 64 4.75 -6.68 1.91
CA PHE A 64 3.74 -5.69 2.29
C PHE A 64 4.15 -4.89 3.53
N TYR A 65 5.41 -4.46 3.58
CA TYR A 65 5.97 -3.70 4.70
C TYR A 65 5.87 -4.42 6.04
N VAL A 66 5.81 -5.73 5.99
CA VAL A 66 5.86 -6.55 7.19
C VAL A 66 7.12 -7.40 7.14
N SER A 67 7.58 -7.82 8.29
CA SER A 67 8.78 -8.61 8.39
C SER A 67 8.54 -10.06 7.96
N LYS A 68 9.62 -10.74 7.63
CA LYS A 68 9.62 -12.18 7.41
C LYS A 68 9.38 -12.95 8.69
N ILE A 69 9.50 -12.30 9.83
CA ILE A 69 9.40 -12.91 11.17
C ILE A 69 8.08 -12.47 11.81
N ALA A 70 7.31 -13.42 12.31
CA ALA A 70 6.00 -13.17 12.93
C ALA A 70 6.04 -12.07 14.00
N LYS A 71 7.07 -12.10 14.83
CA LYS A 71 7.23 -11.14 15.91
C LYS A 71 7.36 -9.71 15.41
N GLU A 72 8.03 -9.52 14.26
CA GLU A 72 8.21 -8.20 13.68
C GLU A 72 6.94 -7.68 13.01
N ILE A 73 6.12 -8.58 12.48
CA ILE A 73 4.81 -8.20 11.93
C ILE A 73 3.95 -7.57 13.02
N GLU A 74 3.93 -8.18 14.18
CA GLU A 74 3.14 -7.67 15.30
C GLU A 74 3.67 -6.33 15.83
N THR A 75 4.98 -6.13 15.80
CA THR A 75 5.60 -4.91 16.31
C THR A 75 5.66 -3.77 15.31
N ASN A 76 5.57 -4.05 14.00
CA ASN A 76 5.68 -3.03 12.96
C ASN A 76 4.32 -2.53 12.46
N LYS A 77 3.35 -2.43 13.35
CA LYS A 77 2.03 -1.89 13.03
C LYS A 77 2.05 -0.43 12.60
N ASP A 78 3.12 0.28 12.87
CA ASP A 78 3.30 1.66 12.40
C ASP A 78 3.36 1.77 10.88
N LYS A 79 3.66 0.67 10.19
CA LYS A 79 3.65 0.59 8.72
C LYS A 79 2.30 0.23 8.14
N VAL A 80 1.34 -0.11 8.99
CA VAL A 80 -0.02 -0.39 8.59
C VAL A 80 -0.76 0.94 8.43
N ILE A 81 -1.44 1.11 7.31
CA ILE A 81 -2.21 2.32 7.01
C ILE A 81 -3.64 2.11 7.47
N LYS A 82 -4.12 3.00 8.34
CA LYS A 82 -5.48 2.93 8.85
C LYS A 82 -6.43 3.79 8.02
N LEU A 83 -7.44 3.14 7.46
CA LEU A 83 -8.59 3.80 6.85
C LEU A 83 -9.72 3.82 7.87
N LEU A 84 -10.82 4.47 7.53
CA LEU A 84 -11.96 4.57 8.46
C LEU A 84 -12.49 3.19 8.87
N ASP A 85 -12.60 2.27 7.91
CA ASP A 85 -13.24 0.96 8.09
C ASP A 85 -12.30 -0.22 7.88
N GLU A 86 -11.01 0.01 7.57
CA GLU A 86 -10.10 -1.07 7.24
C GLU A 86 -8.65 -0.65 7.46
N GLU A 87 -7.76 -1.62 7.60
CA GLU A 87 -6.31 -1.40 7.65
C GLU A 87 -5.68 -2.06 6.43
N ILE A 88 -4.73 -1.38 5.79
CA ILE A 88 -4.04 -1.90 4.60
C ILE A 88 -2.52 -1.80 4.76
N CYS A 89 -1.82 -2.64 4.02
CA CYS A 89 -0.36 -2.62 3.92
C CYS A 89 0.02 -2.44 2.46
N LEU A 90 0.90 -1.48 2.19
CA LEU A 90 1.39 -1.26 0.83
C LEU A 90 2.47 -2.27 0.50
N SER A 91 2.53 -2.65 -0.77
CA SER A 91 3.63 -3.47 -1.28
C SER A 91 4.95 -2.70 -1.17
N ASN A 92 6.04 -3.40 -0.89
CA ASN A 92 7.39 -2.83 -0.98
C ASN A 92 8.07 -3.17 -2.30
N ASN A 93 7.36 -3.81 -3.22
CA ASN A 93 7.91 -4.30 -4.48
C ASN A 93 7.59 -3.34 -5.63
N TRP A 94 8.22 -2.17 -5.60
CA TRP A 94 8.04 -1.13 -6.62
C TRP A 94 9.25 -1.07 -7.53
N GLY A 95 9.00 -1.18 -8.84
CA GLY A 95 10.04 -1.08 -9.86
C GLY A 95 9.96 0.22 -10.63
N LYS A 96 10.87 0.36 -11.60
CA LYS A 96 10.99 1.57 -12.42
C LYS A 96 9.71 1.90 -13.18
N ASP A 97 9.05 0.89 -13.74
CA ASP A 97 7.89 1.10 -14.61
C ASP A 97 6.62 1.39 -13.81
N ASN A 98 6.35 0.59 -12.78
CA ASN A 98 5.13 0.79 -12.03
C ASN A 98 5.14 2.06 -11.17
N ILE A 99 6.33 2.53 -10.73
CA ILE A 99 6.41 3.80 -10.02
C ILE A 99 6.04 4.97 -10.94
N LYS A 100 6.40 4.92 -12.22
CA LYS A 100 6.01 5.94 -13.19
C LYS A 100 4.50 5.96 -13.40
N LEU A 101 3.89 4.79 -13.51
CA LEU A 101 2.44 4.68 -13.64
C LEU A 101 1.73 5.27 -12.42
N PHE A 102 2.25 4.97 -11.22
CA PHE A 102 1.71 5.50 -9.98
C PHE A 102 1.78 7.03 -9.95
N ILE A 103 2.95 7.60 -10.26
CA ILE A 103 3.14 9.05 -10.25
C ILE A 103 2.18 9.74 -11.22
N ASN A 104 2.09 9.24 -12.45
CA ASN A 104 1.20 9.81 -13.46
C ASN A 104 -0.27 9.71 -13.05
N ASP A 105 -0.67 8.59 -12.47
CA ASP A 105 -2.03 8.38 -12.00
C ASP A 105 -2.36 9.35 -10.84
N MET A 106 -1.44 9.50 -9.88
CA MET A 106 -1.65 10.42 -8.76
C MET A 106 -1.78 11.87 -9.24
N LYS A 107 -0.94 12.26 -10.19
CA LYS A 107 -1.03 13.61 -10.77
C LYS A 107 -2.37 13.83 -11.47
N SER A 108 -2.84 12.84 -12.22
CA SER A 108 -4.12 12.95 -12.92
C SER A 108 -5.31 13.05 -11.97
N LYS A 109 -5.19 12.49 -10.78
CA LYS A 109 -6.22 12.53 -9.74
C LYS A 109 -6.10 13.73 -8.80
N GLY A 110 -5.09 14.56 -9.01
CA GLY A 110 -4.84 15.71 -8.13
C GLY A 110 -4.24 15.33 -6.77
N VAL A 111 -3.68 14.14 -6.64
CA VAL A 111 -3.01 13.71 -5.42
C VAL A 111 -1.58 14.27 -5.42
N ARG A 112 -1.18 14.85 -4.29
CA ARG A 112 0.14 15.44 -4.15
C ARG A 112 1.22 14.36 -4.19
N THR A 113 2.23 14.55 -5.06
CA THR A 113 3.32 13.59 -5.26
C THR A 113 4.64 14.02 -4.64
N LYS A 114 4.66 15.11 -3.90
CA LYS A 114 5.84 15.57 -3.18
C LYS A 114 5.67 15.52 -1.69
#